data_4d649df0e63e1fd62c24d37b500561df
#
_entry.id   4d649df0e63e1fd62c24d37b500561df
#
_cell.length_a   1.000
_cell.length_b   1.000
_cell.length_c   1.000
_cell.angle_alpha   90.00
_cell.angle_beta   90.00
_cell.angle_gamma   90.00
#
_symmetry.space_group_name_H-M   'P 1'
#
loop_
_entity.id
_entity.type
_entity.pdbx_description
1 polymer ?
#
loop_
_entity_poly.entity_id
_entity_poly.type
_entity_poly.pdbx_seq_one_letter_code
_entity_poly.pdbx_strand_id
1 'polypeptide(L)'
;MIRRTKDYILENKMIKNHSTVLVALSGGADSVCLLLVLNEIKRQCADELDFALEAVHVEHGIRGAESREDARFASDLCERLNIPCHVHSVDVPQYAASHGLGLEEAARILRYEAFEEEAGRYPCETAYAADQKQGNSRQAVVAVAHHMEDNAETVLFQMLRGSGAKGLSGMHPVSVKNGVTYIRPLLSATR
;
A
#
# COMPACT_ATOMS: atom_id res chain seq x y z
N MET A 1 12.68 1.50 -15.17
CA MET A 1 11.76 1.55 -14.00
C MET A 1 12.33 0.79 -12.80
N ILE A 2 12.55 -0.52 -12.82
CA ILE A 2 12.96 -1.37 -11.69
C ILE A 2 14.16 -0.81 -10.92
N ARG A 3 15.29 -0.55 -11.60
CA ARG A 3 16.49 0.02 -10.96
C ARG A 3 16.21 1.35 -10.25
N ARG A 4 15.52 2.27 -10.92
CA ARG A 4 15.18 3.58 -10.34
C ARG A 4 14.29 3.46 -9.11
N THR A 5 13.30 2.56 -9.15
CA THR A 5 12.42 2.31 -8.01
C THR A 5 13.19 1.65 -6.85
N LYS A 6 14.10 0.71 -7.15
CA LYS A 6 14.98 0.12 -6.13
C LYS A 6 15.82 1.20 -5.44
N ASP A 7 16.52 2.02 -6.23
CA ASP A 7 17.37 3.08 -5.69
C ASP A 7 16.55 4.03 -4.80
N TYR A 8 15.34 4.41 -5.24
CA TYR A 8 14.44 5.25 -4.47
C TYR A 8 13.95 4.61 -3.16
N ILE A 9 13.69 3.30 -3.16
CA ILE A 9 13.34 2.53 -1.95
C ILE A 9 14.51 2.56 -0.96
N LEU A 10 15.73 2.35 -1.42
CA LEU A 10 16.94 2.33 -0.58
C LEU A 10 17.27 3.71 -0.01
N GLU A 11 17.24 4.76 -0.85
CA GLU A 11 17.49 6.14 -0.45
C GLU A 11 16.52 6.62 0.64
N ASN A 12 15.25 6.25 0.52
CA ASN A 12 14.20 6.65 1.47
C ASN A 12 13.99 5.63 2.59
N LYS A 13 14.79 4.55 2.66
CA LYS A 13 14.69 3.49 3.68
C LYS A 13 13.27 2.95 3.86
N MET A 14 12.56 2.74 2.74
CA MET A 14 11.15 2.37 2.75
C MET A 14 10.91 0.96 3.25
N ILE A 15 11.80 0.03 2.95
CA ILE A 15 11.70 -1.39 3.27
C ILE A 15 12.90 -1.79 4.11
N LYS A 16 12.66 -2.45 5.21
CA LYS A 16 13.71 -3.06 6.04
C LYS A 16 13.88 -4.52 5.65
N ASN A 17 15.11 -5.04 5.78
CA ASN A 17 15.33 -6.47 5.59
C ASN A 17 14.47 -7.29 6.55
N HIS A 18 13.99 -8.42 6.08
CA HIS A 18 13.09 -9.35 6.78
C HIS A 18 11.71 -8.76 7.12
N SER A 19 11.31 -7.62 6.51
CA SER A 19 9.94 -7.10 6.64
C SER A 19 8.97 -7.76 5.65
N THR A 20 7.68 -7.56 5.85
CA THR A 20 6.63 -7.90 4.89
C THR A 20 6.13 -6.64 4.20
N VAL A 21 6.10 -6.63 2.88
CA VAL A 21 5.52 -5.57 2.08
C VAL A 21 4.13 -6.00 1.61
N LEU A 22 3.10 -5.32 2.09
CA LEU A 22 1.71 -5.51 1.71
C LEU A 22 1.36 -4.53 0.59
N VAL A 23 1.21 -5.01 -0.63
CA VAL A 23 0.85 -4.16 -1.78
C VAL A 23 -0.65 -3.92 -1.79
N ALA A 24 -1.07 -2.66 -1.71
CA ALA A 24 -2.46 -2.24 -1.90
C ALA A 24 -2.84 -2.43 -3.38
N LEU A 25 -3.39 -3.61 -3.71
CA LEU A 25 -3.70 -4.03 -5.07
C LEU A 25 -5.16 -3.73 -5.41
N SER A 26 -5.43 -2.63 -6.12
CA SER A 26 -6.78 -2.24 -6.52
C SER A 26 -7.28 -2.92 -7.80
N GLY A 27 -6.42 -3.63 -8.54
CA GLY A 27 -6.71 -4.14 -9.90
C GLY A 27 -6.40 -3.13 -11.01
N GLY A 28 -6.23 -1.84 -10.70
CA GLY A 28 -5.83 -0.82 -11.67
C GLY A 28 -4.36 -0.92 -12.09
N ALA A 29 -4.04 -0.37 -13.28
CA ALA A 29 -2.73 -0.48 -13.91
C ALA A 29 -1.56 -0.11 -13.00
N ASP A 30 -1.69 0.96 -12.20
CA ASP A 30 -0.62 1.46 -11.35
C ASP A 30 -0.33 0.52 -10.18
N SER A 31 -1.38 -0.07 -9.57
CA SER A 31 -1.23 -1.04 -8.48
C SER A 31 -0.66 -2.37 -8.97
N VAL A 32 -1.04 -2.80 -10.17
CA VAL A 32 -0.46 -3.97 -10.84
C VAL A 32 1.00 -3.72 -11.19
N CYS A 33 1.32 -2.54 -11.73
CA CYS A 33 2.70 -2.15 -12.01
C CYS A 33 3.57 -2.18 -10.73
N LEU A 34 3.06 -1.63 -9.62
CA LEU A 34 3.76 -1.65 -8.33
C LEU A 34 4.05 -3.09 -7.88
N LEU A 35 3.04 -3.97 -7.94
CA LEU A 35 3.20 -5.39 -7.57
C LEU A 35 4.29 -6.07 -8.41
N LEU A 36 4.26 -5.89 -9.73
CA LEU A 36 5.23 -6.48 -10.65
C LEU A 36 6.64 -5.95 -10.42
N VAL A 37 6.78 -4.63 -10.22
CA VAL A 37 8.09 -4.00 -9.95
C VAL A 37 8.68 -4.49 -8.64
N LEU A 38 7.88 -4.57 -7.56
CA LEU A 38 8.35 -5.07 -6.28
C LEU A 38 8.69 -6.57 -6.32
N ASN A 39 7.90 -7.37 -7.05
CA ASN A 39 8.20 -8.79 -7.26
C ASN A 39 9.53 -8.98 -8.01
N GLU A 40 9.81 -8.16 -9.01
CA GLU A 40 11.05 -8.24 -9.76
C GLU A 40 12.25 -7.74 -8.93
N ILE A 41 12.10 -6.68 -8.11
CA ILE A 41 13.12 -6.23 -7.16
C ILE A 41 13.44 -7.36 -6.16
N LYS A 42 12.43 -8.01 -5.59
CA LYS A 42 12.60 -9.16 -4.69
C LYS A 42 13.39 -10.28 -5.33
N ARG A 43 13.11 -10.61 -6.62
CA ARG A 43 13.82 -11.66 -7.35
C ARG A 43 15.27 -11.32 -7.66
N GLN A 44 15.53 -10.07 -8.08
CA GLN A 44 16.85 -9.66 -8.59
C GLN A 44 17.82 -9.19 -7.51
N CYS A 45 17.31 -8.73 -6.37
CA CYS A 45 18.07 -8.00 -5.37
C CYS A 45 17.94 -8.60 -3.96
N ALA A 46 17.67 -9.90 -3.85
CA ALA A 46 17.50 -10.59 -2.55
C ALA A 46 18.70 -10.43 -1.61
N ASP A 47 19.91 -10.32 -2.16
CA ASP A 47 21.14 -10.11 -1.36
C ASP A 47 21.23 -8.69 -0.76
N GLU A 48 20.59 -7.69 -1.40
CA GLU A 48 20.63 -6.30 -0.93
C GLU A 48 19.36 -5.94 -0.13
N LEU A 49 18.22 -6.54 -0.49
CA LEU A 49 16.90 -6.20 0.05
C LEU A 49 16.04 -7.47 0.16
N ASP A 50 16.09 -8.10 1.33
CA ASP A 50 15.29 -9.30 1.63
C ASP A 50 13.97 -8.91 2.31
N PHE A 51 12.84 -9.19 1.64
CA PHE A 51 11.49 -8.95 2.18
C PHE A 51 10.48 -9.98 1.66
N ALA A 52 9.44 -10.22 2.45
CA ALA A 52 8.27 -10.95 1.98
C ALA A 52 7.36 -9.98 1.19
N LEU A 53 6.74 -10.46 0.12
CA LEU A 53 5.80 -9.69 -0.69
C LEU A 53 4.45 -10.37 -0.66
N GLU A 54 3.41 -9.62 -0.30
CA GLU A 54 2.03 -10.05 -0.26
C GLU A 54 1.13 -8.94 -0.81
N ALA A 55 -0.10 -9.26 -1.19
CA ALA A 55 -1.04 -8.29 -1.72
C ALA A 55 -2.29 -8.19 -0.85
N VAL A 56 -2.86 -7.00 -0.75
CA VAL A 56 -4.14 -6.75 -0.10
C VAL A 56 -5.08 -6.11 -1.11
N HIS A 57 -6.20 -6.77 -1.40
CA HIS A 57 -7.27 -6.25 -2.24
C HIS A 57 -8.49 -5.93 -1.38
N VAL A 58 -9.12 -4.76 -1.61
CA VAL A 58 -10.35 -4.38 -0.92
C VAL A 58 -11.48 -4.30 -1.93
N GLU A 59 -12.42 -5.23 -1.82
CA GLU A 59 -13.66 -5.24 -2.60
C GLU A 59 -14.68 -4.32 -1.93
N HIS A 60 -15.06 -3.25 -2.61
CA HIS A 60 -15.88 -2.18 -2.02
C HIS A 60 -17.40 -2.42 -2.07
N GLY A 61 -17.89 -3.45 -2.76
CA GLY A 61 -19.30 -3.76 -2.91
C GLY A 61 -20.13 -2.73 -3.70
N ILE A 62 -19.51 -1.68 -4.26
CA ILE A 62 -20.22 -0.57 -4.91
C ILE A 62 -20.77 -0.96 -6.28
N ARG A 63 -20.00 -1.72 -7.07
CA ARG A 63 -20.31 -2.06 -8.47
C ARG A 63 -20.80 -3.49 -8.65
N GLY A 64 -21.16 -4.18 -7.61
CA GLY A 64 -21.75 -5.53 -7.66
C GLY A 64 -20.86 -6.54 -8.41
N ALA A 65 -21.21 -6.88 -9.67
CA ALA A 65 -20.48 -7.88 -10.45
C ALA A 65 -19.05 -7.45 -10.80
N GLU A 66 -18.84 -6.18 -11.17
CA GLU A 66 -17.51 -5.64 -11.52
C GLU A 66 -16.53 -5.69 -10.35
N SER A 67 -16.99 -5.38 -9.13
CA SER A 67 -16.13 -5.46 -7.93
C SER A 67 -15.65 -6.89 -7.68
N ARG A 68 -16.48 -7.90 -7.96
CA ARG A 68 -16.10 -9.31 -7.85
C ARG A 68 -15.13 -9.74 -8.96
N GLU A 69 -15.24 -9.16 -10.15
CA GLU A 69 -14.30 -9.39 -11.26
C GLU A 69 -12.92 -8.81 -10.93
N ASP A 70 -12.86 -7.61 -10.36
CA ASP A 70 -11.61 -6.99 -9.91
C ASP A 70 -10.95 -7.84 -8.81
N ALA A 71 -11.72 -8.36 -7.86
CA ALA A 71 -11.19 -9.25 -6.80
C ALA A 71 -10.66 -10.57 -7.37
N ARG A 72 -11.37 -11.17 -8.34
CA ARG A 72 -10.88 -12.36 -9.04
C ARG A 72 -9.62 -12.08 -9.82
N PHE A 73 -9.59 -10.99 -10.58
CA PHE A 73 -8.39 -10.59 -11.32
C PHE A 73 -7.19 -10.42 -10.40
N ALA A 74 -7.35 -9.76 -9.25
CA ALA A 74 -6.28 -9.57 -8.26
C ALA A 74 -5.78 -10.92 -7.72
N SER A 75 -6.71 -11.83 -7.36
CA SER A 75 -6.39 -13.16 -6.86
C SER A 75 -5.67 -14.01 -7.91
N ASP A 76 -6.19 -14.07 -9.14
CA ASP A 76 -5.62 -14.84 -10.26
C ASP A 76 -4.21 -14.33 -10.64
N LEU A 77 -4.00 -13.00 -10.59
CA LEU A 77 -2.69 -12.41 -10.83
C LEU A 77 -1.69 -12.82 -9.76
N CYS A 78 -2.09 -12.74 -8.49
CA CYS A 78 -1.24 -13.10 -7.35
C CYS A 78 -0.92 -14.60 -7.36
N GLU A 79 -1.88 -15.47 -7.67
CA GLU A 79 -1.67 -16.91 -7.81
C GLU A 79 -0.62 -17.22 -8.89
N ARG A 80 -0.74 -16.59 -10.07
CA ARG A 80 0.24 -16.76 -11.17
C ARG A 80 1.65 -16.29 -10.79
N LEU A 81 1.74 -15.29 -9.90
CA LEU A 81 3.03 -14.76 -9.42
C LEU A 81 3.53 -15.49 -8.17
N ASN A 82 2.75 -16.44 -7.63
CA ASN A 82 3.02 -17.12 -6.36
C ASN A 82 3.19 -16.13 -5.19
N ILE A 83 2.30 -15.13 -5.13
CA ILE A 83 2.24 -14.09 -4.10
C ILE A 83 0.95 -14.31 -3.29
N PRO A 84 0.99 -14.38 -1.95
CA PRO A 84 -0.22 -14.41 -1.13
C PRO A 84 -1.09 -13.17 -1.36
N CYS A 85 -2.41 -13.36 -1.49
CA CYS A 85 -3.38 -12.29 -1.71
C CYS A 85 -4.48 -12.35 -0.64
N HIS A 86 -4.63 -11.27 0.12
CA HIS A 86 -5.65 -11.11 1.15
C HIS A 86 -6.79 -10.24 0.59
N VAL A 87 -7.98 -10.80 0.45
CA VAL A 87 -9.15 -10.10 -0.06
C VAL A 87 -10.06 -9.73 1.10
N HIS A 88 -10.31 -8.44 1.28
CA HIS A 88 -11.24 -7.88 2.24
C HIS A 88 -12.49 -7.39 1.52
N SER A 89 -13.65 -7.96 1.82
CA SER A 89 -14.94 -7.51 1.29
C SER A 89 -15.59 -6.55 2.28
N VAL A 90 -15.91 -5.32 1.84
CA VAL A 90 -16.52 -4.28 2.65
C VAL A 90 -17.78 -3.73 1.99
N ASP A 91 -18.78 -3.37 2.80
CA ASP A 91 -20.04 -2.77 2.32
C ASP A 91 -19.96 -1.24 2.43
N VAL A 92 -19.39 -0.61 1.41
CA VAL A 92 -19.23 0.85 1.36
C VAL A 92 -20.58 1.58 1.35
N PRO A 93 -21.64 1.16 0.59
CA PRO A 93 -22.94 1.78 0.62
C PRO A 93 -23.57 1.79 2.02
N GLN A 94 -23.54 0.66 2.72
CA GLN A 94 -24.08 0.55 4.08
C GLN A 94 -23.31 1.44 5.06
N TYR A 95 -21.98 1.43 4.98
CA TYR A 95 -21.12 2.25 5.84
C TYR A 95 -21.37 3.74 5.60
N ALA A 96 -21.42 4.18 4.35
CA ALA A 96 -21.71 5.56 3.97
C ALA A 96 -23.05 6.04 4.52
N ALA A 97 -24.13 5.23 4.34
CA ALA A 97 -25.47 5.54 4.81
C ALA A 97 -25.54 5.65 6.35
N SER A 98 -24.88 4.74 7.06
CA SER A 98 -24.91 4.72 8.55
C SER A 98 -24.12 5.85 9.21
N HIS A 99 -23.10 6.41 8.49
CA HIS A 99 -22.24 7.47 9.02
C HIS A 99 -22.48 8.84 8.37
N GLY A 100 -23.42 8.94 7.43
CA GLY A 100 -23.72 10.19 6.74
C GLY A 100 -22.57 10.69 5.85
N LEU A 101 -21.80 9.77 5.26
CA LEU A 101 -20.61 10.06 4.46
C LEU A 101 -20.89 9.91 2.96
N GLY A 102 -20.06 10.54 2.13
CA GLY A 102 -20.02 10.25 0.70
C GLY A 102 -19.39 8.86 0.44
N LEU A 103 -19.79 8.21 -0.66
CA LEU A 103 -19.28 6.88 -1.03
C LEU A 103 -17.75 6.84 -1.15
N GLU A 104 -17.15 7.89 -1.71
CA GLU A 104 -15.69 7.97 -1.89
C GLU A 104 -14.94 8.05 -0.54
N GLU A 105 -15.46 8.86 0.38
CA GLU A 105 -14.91 8.99 1.72
C GLU A 105 -15.05 7.70 2.52
N ALA A 106 -16.23 7.08 2.48
CA ALA A 106 -16.50 5.79 3.12
C ALA A 106 -15.58 4.69 2.56
N ALA A 107 -15.44 4.61 1.23
CA ALA A 107 -14.53 3.67 0.57
C ALA A 107 -13.07 3.89 0.99
N ARG A 108 -12.66 5.15 1.15
CA ARG A 108 -11.33 5.49 1.62
C ARG A 108 -11.10 5.03 3.06
N ILE A 109 -12.04 5.27 3.96
CA ILE A 109 -11.95 4.87 5.37
C ILE A 109 -11.82 3.35 5.45
N LEU A 110 -12.77 2.61 4.89
CA LEU A 110 -12.80 1.15 4.95
C LEU A 110 -11.57 0.51 4.30
N ARG A 111 -11.03 1.12 3.25
CA ARG A 111 -9.77 0.67 2.64
C ARG A 111 -8.59 0.77 3.60
N TYR A 112 -8.45 1.88 4.30
CA TYR A 112 -7.37 2.04 5.28
C TYR A 112 -7.55 1.12 6.48
N GLU A 113 -8.78 0.92 6.96
CA GLU A 113 -9.08 -0.04 8.03
C GLU A 113 -8.66 -1.46 7.63
N ALA A 114 -8.96 -1.90 6.41
CA ALA A 114 -8.53 -3.19 5.89
C ALA A 114 -7.00 -3.32 5.83
N PHE A 115 -6.29 -2.26 5.43
CA PHE A 115 -4.82 -2.27 5.43
C PHE A 115 -4.24 -2.30 6.84
N GLU A 116 -4.86 -1.59 7.78
CA GLU A 116 -4.46 -1.54 9.18
C GLU A 116 -4.70 -2.90 9.86
N GLU A 117 -5.83 -3.55 9.57
CA GLU A 117 -6.14 -4.90 10.03
C GLU A 117 -5.11 -5.91 9.52
N GLU A 118 -4.82 -5.89 8.21
CA GLU A 118 -3.87 -6.83 7.62
C GLU A 118 -2.45 -6.59 8.14
N ALA A 119 -2.01 -5.34 8.23
CA ALA A 119 -0.71 -5.00 8.79
C ALA A 119 -0.58 -5.39 10.27
N GLY A 120 -1.68 -5.34 11.02
CA GLY A 120 -1.74 -5.74 12.42
C GLY A 120 -1.51 -7.24 12.68
N ARG A 121 -1.62 -8.08 11.64
CA ARG A 121 -1.29 -9.52 11.74
C ARG A 121 0.23 -9.77 11.82
N TYR A 122 1.03 -8.75 11.53
CA TYR A 122 2.48 -8.80 11.59
C TYR A 122 2.97 -8.00 12.79
N PRO A 123 3.46 -8.63 13.86
CA PRO A 123 3.81 -7.95 15.10
C PRO A 123 4.91 -6.91 14.87
N CYS A 124 4.65 -5.68 15.32
CA CYS A 124 5.66 -4.64 15.39
C CYS A 124 6.56 -4.91 16.61
N GLU A 125 7.87 -4.98 16.42
CA GLU A 125 8.81 -4.91 17.53
C GLU A 125 8.76 -3.49 18.13
N THR A 126 7.88 -3.28 19.10
CA THR A 126 8.00 -2.12 19.97
C THR A 126 9.25 -2.31 20.84
N ALA A 127 10.02 -1.23 21.07
CA ALA A 127 11.28 -1.19 21.77
C ALA A 127 11.27 -1.76 23.22
N TYR A 128 10.17 -2.34 23.67
CA TYR A 128 9.97 -2.97 24.99
C TYR A 128 10.10 -4.50 24.98
N ALA A 129 10.25 -5.15 23.82
CA ALA A 129 10.33 -6.60 23.71
C ALA A 129 11.77 -7.12 23.48
N ALA A 130 12.79 -6.38 23.92
CA ALA A 130 14.20 -6.78 23.79
C ALA A 130 14.60 -8.05 24.58
N ASP A 131 13.66 -8.70 25.29
CA ASP A 131 13.96 -9.81 26.22
C ASP A 131 13.24 -11.13 25.92
N GLN A 132 12.65 -11.31 24.75
CA GLN A 132 12.09 -12.61 24.36
C GLN A 132 12.72 -13.13 23.05
N LYS A 133 13.56 -14.14 23.25
CA LYS A 133 14.25 -14.94 22.24
C LYS A 133 13.33 -15.48 21.16
N GLN A 134 13.77 -15.32 19.88
CA GLN A 134 13.43 -16.18 18.74
C GLN A 134 11.94 -16.25 18.37
N GLY A 135 11.46 -15.18 17.75
CA GLY A 135 10.33 -15.22 16.82
C GLY A 135 10.67 -14.28 15.69
N ASN A 136 10.54 -14.76 14.45
CA ASN A 136 10.79 -14.02 13.21
C ASN A 136 9.65 -12.96 13.05
N SER A 137 9.58 -11.96 13.93
CA SER A 137 8.55 -10.91 13.87
C SER A 137 8.87 -9.96 12.72
N ARG A 138 8.24 -10.23 11.59
CA ARG A 138 8.34 -9.38 10.40
C ARG A 138 7.41 -8.18 10.56
N GLN A 139 7.97 -6.99 10.66
CA GLN A 139 7.19 -5.75 10.59
C GLN A 139 6.57 -5.61 9.20
N ALA A 140 5.27 -5.30 9.10
CA ALA A 140 4.64 -5.03 7.82
C ALA A 140 4.68 -3.54 7.47
N VAL A 141 4.83 -3.25 6.16
CA VAL A 141 4.65 -1.93 5.57
C VAL A 141 3.66 -2.04 4.41
N VAL A 142 2.79 -1.05 4.25
CA VAL A 142 1.80 -1.00 3.17
C VAL A 142 2.35 -0.18 2.01
N ALA A 143 2.51 -0.80 0.84
CA ALA A 143 2.94 -0.13 -0.38
C ALA A 143 1.74 0.31 -1.21
N VAL A 144 1.66 1.61 -1.52
CA VAL A 144 0.62 2.21 -2.35
C VAL A 144 1.20 2.77 -3.65
N ALA A 145 0.44 2.64 -4.74
CA ALA A 145 0.90 2.90 -6.11
C ALA A 145 0.78 4.37 -6.54
N HIS A 146 0.96 5.32 -5.62
CA HIS A 146 1.01 6.73 -6.00
C HIS A 146 2.29 7.02 -6.80
N HIS A 147 2.16 7.77 -7.87
CA HIS A 147 3.24 8.16 -8.77
C HIS A 147 3.45 9.68 -8.81
N MET A 148 4.36 10.15 -9.67
CA MET A 148 4.76 11.56 -9.71
C MET A 148 3.59 12.48 -10.11
N GLU A 149 2.73 12.05 -11.02
CA GLU A 149 1.56 12.82 -11.45
C GLU A 149 0.54 12.99 -10.32
N ASP A 150 0.27 11.94 -9.53
CA ASP A 150 -0.60 12.05 -8.33
C ASP A 150 -0.05 13.06 -7.33
N ASN A 151 1.27 13.07 -7.17
CA ASN A 151 1.93 14.03 -6.30
C ASN A 151 1.79 15.46 -6.83
N ALA A 152 1.97 15.68 -8.14
CA ALA A 152 1.79 16.97 -8.77
C ALA A 152 0.33 17.47 -8.64
N GLU A 153 -0.65 16.59 -8.86
CA GLU A 153 -2.07 16.90 -8.65
C GLU A 153 -2.35 17.29 -7.20
N THR A 154 -1.78 16.55 -6.24
CA THR A 154 -1.93 16.84 -4.81
C THR A 154 -1.37 18.22 -4.47
N VAL A 155 -0.17 18.56 -4.94
CA VAL A 155 0.46 19.87 -4.71
C VAL A 155 -0.40 20.97 -5.32
N LEU A 156 -0.83 20.82 -6.59
CA LEU A 156 -1.66 21.80 -7.29
C LEU A 156 -2.99 22.03 -6.55
N PHE A 157 -3.63 20.96 -6.09
CA PHE A 157 -4.88 21.05 -5.33
C PHE A 157 -4.70 21.77 -4.00
N GLN A 158 -3.60 21.54 -3.29
CA GLN A 158 -3.26 22.23 -2.07
C GLN A 158 -2.96 23.73 -2.31
N MET A 159 -2.31 24.06 -3.43
CA MET A 159 -2.10 25.45 -3.84
C MET A 159 -3.42 26.18 -4.06
N LEU A 160 -4.35 25.56 -4.80
CA LEU A 160 -5.67 26.14 -5.10
C LEU A 160 -6.52 26.35 -3.84
N ARG A 161 -6.32 25.54 -2.80
CA ARG A 161 -6.98 25.68 -1.49
C ARG A 161 -6.32 26.70 -0.56
N GLY A 162 -5.24 27.33 -0.99
CA GLY A 162 -4.52 28.31 -0.16
C GLY A 162 -3.75 27.68 1.00
N SER A 163 -3.34 26.42 0.86
CA SER A 163 -2.54 25.74 1.89
C SER A 163 -1.17 26.39 2.03
N GLY A 164 -0.72 26.60 3.28
CA GLY A 164 0.62 27.09 3.58
C GLY A 164 1.73 26.13 3.16
N ALA A 165 3.00 26.47 3.43
CA ALA A 165 4.20 25.73 3.01
C ALA A 165 4.14 24.20 3.31
N LYS A 166 3.46 23.80 4.38
CA LYS A 166 3.26 22.40 4.75
C LYS A 166 2.40 21.62 3.75
N GLY A 167 1.39 22.27 3.14
CA GLY A 167 0.55 21.65 2.10
C GLY A 167 1.27 21.54 0.76
N LEU A 168 2.25 22.40 0.50
CA LEU A 168 3.03 22.39 -0.74
C LEU A 168 4.12 21.32 -0.78
N SER A 169 4.40 20.63 0.33
CA SER A 169 5.40 19.56 0.36
C SER A 169 4.99 18.31 -0.42
N GLY A 170 3.72 18.21 -0.82
CA GLY A 170 3.20 17.06 -1.54
C GLY A 170 3.15 15.77 -0.71
N MET A 171 3.19 14.63 -1.38
CA MET A 171 3.19 13.32 -0.75
C MET A 171 4.59 12.93 -0.28
N HIS A 172 4.70 12.46 0.95
CA HIS A 172 5.97 11.92 1.46
C HIS A 172 6.18 10.47 0.97
N PRO A 173 7.44 10.09 0.65
CA PRO A 173 7.80 8.72 0.28
C PRO A 173 7.39 7.69 1.33
N VAL A 174 7.51 8.06 2.60
CA VAL A 174 7.14 7.27 3.76
C VAL A 174 6.23 8.10 4.66
N SER A 175 5.16 7.53 5.15
CA SER A 175 4.26 8.15 6.12
C SER A 175 3.74 7.12 7.11
N VAL A 176 3.44 7.55 8.33
CA VAL A 176 2.81 6.68 9.35
C VAL A 176 1.41 7.19 9.64
N LYS A 177 0.45 6.27 9.64
CA LYS A 177 -0.95 6.54 9.99
C LYS A 177 -1.46 5.40 10.85
N ASN A 178 -2.03 5.70 12.00
CA ASN A 178 -2.58 4.72 12.98
C ASN A 178 -1.59 3.58 13.32
N GLY A 179 -0.28 3.91 13.42
CA GLY A 179 0.76 2.93 13.72
C GLY A 179 1.25 2.10 12.52
N VAL A 180 0.59 2.19 11.36
CA VAL A 180 0.99 1.51 10.12
C VAL A 180 1.86 2.41 9.25
N THR A 181 2.95 1.87 8.75
CA THR A 181 3.85 2.56 7.82
C THR A 181 3.37 2.35 6.38
N TYR A 182 3.13 3.46 5.69
CA TYR A 182 2.79 3.49 4.26
C TYR A 182 3.98 3.98 3.46
N ILE A 183 4.30 3.26 2.39
CA ILE A 183 5.40 3.59 1.46
C ILE A 183 4.87 3.83 0.04
N ARG A 184 5.56 4.67 -0.73
CA ARG A 184 5.18 5.04 -2.11
C ARG A 184 6.36 4.84 -3.07
N PRO A 185 6.66 3.58 -3.44
CA PRO A 185 7.84 3.27 -4.24
C PRO A 185 7.84 3.90 -5.64
N LEU A 186 6.65 4.18 -6.20
CA LEU A 186 6.52 4.77 -7.54
C LEU A 186 6.48 6.30 -7.54
N LEU A 187 6.59 6.97 -6.39
CA LEU A 187 6.43 8.43 -6.29
C LEU A 187 7.46 9.23 -7.11
N SER A 188 8.62 8.64 -7.40
CA SER A 188 9.63 9.22 -8.29
C SER A 188 9.46 8.84 -9.77
N ALA A 189 8.52 7.95 -10.09
CA ALA A 189 8.28 7.48 -11.44
C ALA A 189 7.13 8.25 -12.11
N THR A 190 7.22 8.44 -13.42
CA THR A 190 6.12 8.87 -14.28
C THR A 190 5.32 7.67 -14.75
N ARG A 191 4.06 7.90 -15.06
CA ARG A 191 3.15 6.90 -15.61
C ARG A 191 3.54 6.49 -17.02
#